data_94da1f4026a23dea88ab14d5428fda59
#
_entry.id   94da1f4026a23dea88ab14d5428fda59
#
_cell.length_a   1.000
_cell.length_b   1.000
_cell.length_c   1.000
_cell.angle_alpha   90.00
_cell.angle_beta   90.00
_cell.angle_gamma   90.00
#
_symmetry.space_group_name_H-M   'P 1'
#
loop_
_entity.id
_entity.type
_entity.pdbx_description
1 polymer ?
#
loop_
_entity_poly.entity_id
_entity_poly.type
_entity_poly.pdbx_seq_one_letter_code
_entity_poly.pdbx_strand_id
1 'polypeptide(L)'
;MQHWIRGLATFSRVQFGPPAATTGTVKVVGIIPARYASTRFPGKPLALIAGKPLIQRVVEQCRRAAALAEVIVATDDPRIAEVARRFCRVEMTSPNHPSGSDRIAEVATRLDCDGIVNVQGDEPLIDPAVIEVVARALDREPMSTAATAIRNPDEYDNPNVVKVVVNAAGRALYFSRRTIPYLRDAASRSANEQLAAFPFLKHLGIYGYRRATLLDLVKHPVSPLENAEKLEQLRALDHGIPIAVVRVDYECVGVDMPEDVARVEALLAQAGQ
;
A
#
# COMPACT_ATOMS: atom_id res chain seq x y z
N MET A 1 -6.57 37.05 4.53
CA MET A 1 -6.07 35.86 5.26
C MET A 1 -7.17 34.96 5.82
N GLN A 2 -8.45 35.29 5.63
CA GLN A 2 -9.60 34.50 6.15
C GLN A 2 -10.37 33.66 5.11
N HIS A 3 -9.97 33.66 3.85
CA HIS A 3 -10.71 32.95 2.77
C HIS A 3 -10.27 31.52 2.48
N TRP A 4 -9.14 31.05 3.03
CA TRP A 4 -8.64 29.68 2.79
C TRP A 4 -9.12 28.64 3.82
N ILE A 5 -9.62 29.08 4.98
CA ILE A 5 -9.97 28.17 6.11
C ILE A 5 -11.39 27.59 6.01
N ARG A 6 -12.27 28.15 5.17
CA ARG A 6 -13.67 27.67 5.05
C ARG A 6 -13.87 26.43 4.17
N GLY A 7 -12.83 25.91 3.50
CA GLY A 7 -12.90 24.72 2.64
C GLY A 7 -12.59 23.38 3.33
N LEU A 8 -12.19 23.36 4.61
CA LEU A 8 -11.67 22.17 5.29
C LEU A 8 -12.70 21.37 6.10
N ALA A 9 -13.98 21.77 6.12
CA ALA A 9 -14.97 21.21 7.05
C ALA A 9 -15.88 20.10 6.47
N THR A 10 -15.63 19.58 5.26
CA THR A 10 -16.41 18.44 4.74
C THR A 10 -15.53 17.52 3.91
N PHE A 11 -14.75 16.66 4.58
CA PHE A 11 -14.14 15.49 3.96
C PHE A 11 -15.19 14.38 3.75
N SER A 12 -16.19 14.63 2.92
CA SER A 12 -17.13 13.64 2.43
C SER A 12 -16.99 13.52 0.92
N ARG A 13 -16.59 12.34 0.47
CA ARG A 13 -16.47 11.87 -0.92
C ARG A 13 -15.34 12.48 -1.75
N VAL A 14 -14.38 11.61 -2.06
CA VAL A 14 -13.47 11.79 -3.21
C VAL A 14 -14.33 12.00 -4.46
N GLN A 15 -14.44 13.25 -4.93
CA GLN A 15 -15.04 13.56 -6.23
C GLN A 15 -13.97 13.36 -7.30
N PHE A 16 -13.94 12.19 -7.93
CA PHE A 16 -13.29 12.04 -9.21
C PHE A 16 -14.15 12.73 -10.28
N GLY A 17 -13.53 13.51 -11.17
CA GLY A 17 -14.22 14.05 -12.35
C GLY A 17 -14.83 12.93 -13.21
N PRO A 18 -15.78 13.24 -14.14
CA PRO A 18 -16.46 12.22 -14.93
C PRO A 18 -15.47 11.37 -15.73
N PRO A 19 -15.72 10.04 -15.84
CA PRO A 19 -14.82 9.11 -16.49
C PRO A 19 -14.76 9.33 -17.99
N ALA A 20 -13.56 9.16 -18.57
CA ALA A 20 -13.49 8.71 -19.95
C ALA A 20 -14.07 7.29 -19.99
N ALA A 21 -15.11 7.09 -20.79
CA ALA A 21 -15.84 5.83 -20.88
C ALA A 21 -14.94 4.72 -21.43
N THR A 22 -14.43 3.86 -20.54
CA THR A 22 -14.02 2.50 -20.92
C THR A 22 -15.10 1.57 -20.39
N THR A 23 -15.90 1.02 -21.29
CA THR A 23 -17.03 0.11 -21.03
C THR A 23 -16.51 -1.30 -20.73
N GLY A 24 -15.86 -1.50 -19.58
CA GLY A 24 -15.46 -2.81 -19.10
C GLY A 24 -14.98 -2.69 -17.65
N THR A 25 -15.53 -3.50 -16.77
CA THR A 25 -14.99 -3.66 -15.41
C THR A 25 -13.57 -4.23 -15.50
N VAL A 26 -12.59 -3.50 -14.96
CA VAL A 26 -11.18 -3.94 -14.91
C VAL A 26 -11.09 -5.19 -14.05
N LYS A 27 -10.62 -6.30 -14.61
CA LYS A 27 -10.35 -7.54 -13.87
C LYS A 27 -9.08 -7.35 -13.03
N VAL A 28 -9.25 -7.12 -11.74
CA VAL A 28 -8.14 -6.89 -10.81
C VAL A 28 -7.86 -8.13 -9.97
N VAL A 29 -6.58 -8.50 -9.86
CA VAL A 29 -6.11 -9.62 -9.03
C VAL A 29 -5.27 -9.08 -7.87
N GLY A 30 -5.55 -9.54 -6.65
CA GLY A 30 -4.72 -9.27 -5.48
C GLY A 30 -3.54 -10.24 -5.45
N ILE A 31 -2.31 -9.73 -5.36
CA ILE A 31 -1.11 -10.56 -5.19
C ILE A 31 -0.41 -10.17 -3.90
N ILE A 32 -0.12 -11.18 -3.08
CA ILE A 32 0.54 -11.03 -1.78
C ILE A 32 1.94 -11.64 -1.89
N PRO A 33 3.01 -10.83 -2.05
CA PRO A 33 4.37 -11.35 -2.03
C PRO A 33 4.74 -11.81 -0.62
N ALA A 34 5.31 -13.00 -0.51
CA ALA A 34 5.72 -13.58 0.77
C ALA A 34 7.11 -14.21 0.65
N ARG A 35 8.03 -13.81 1.53
CA ARG A 35 9.40 -14.36 1.64
C ARG A 35 9.60 -14.98 3.00
N TYR A 36 10.31 -16.11 3.05
CA TYR A 36 10.69 -16.71 4.33
C TYR A 36 11.88 -15.97 4.97
N ALA A 37 12.83 -15.55 4.14
CA ALA A 37 14.05 -14.88 4.57
C ALA A 37 13.78 -13.41 4.90
N SER A 38 13.28 -13.15 6.11
CA SER A 38 13.24 -11.83 6.73
C SER A 38 14.35 -11.74 7.78
N THR A 39 15.15 -10.69 7.76
CA THR A 39 16.26 -10.51 8.72
C THR A 39 15.77 -10.25 10.13
N ARG A 40 14.67 -9.51 10.29
CA ARG A 40 14.08 -9.14 11.58
C ARG A 40 13.15 -10.22 12.16
N PHE A 41 12.46 -10.95 11.30
CA PHE A 41 11.51 -11.99 11.69
C PHE A 41 11.49 -13.14 10.65
N PRO A 42 12.46 -14.09 10.70
CA PRO A 42 12.50 -15.23 9.79
C PRO A 42 11.22 -16.06 9.88
N GLY A 43 10.65 -16.44 8.72
CA GLY A 43 9.39 -17.18 8.68
C GLY A 43 8.13 -16.37 9.02
N LYS A 44 8.22 -15.04 9.10
CA LYS A 44 7.13 -14.12 9.42
C LYS A 44 5.77 -14.50 8.78
N PRO A 45 5.66 -14.86 7.49
CA PRO A 45 4.37 -15.22 6.89
C PRO A 45 3.68 -16.42 7.54
N LEU A 46 4.44 -17.30 8.19
CA LEU A 46 3.93 -18.50 8.87
C LEU A 46 3.74 -18.30 10.37
N ALA A 47 4.11 -17.15 10.92
CA ALA A 47 3.88 -16.84 12.34
C ALA A 47 2.38 -16.90 12.65
N LEU A 48 2.05 -17.57 13.76
CA LEU A 48 0.66 -17.71 14.17
C LEU A 48 0.18 -16.45 14.89
N ILE A 49 -0.97 -15.96 14.48
CA ILE A 49 -1.70 -14.86 15.09
C ILE A 49 -3.10 -15.38 15.43
N ALA A 50 -3.41 -15.53 16.70
CA ALA A 50 -4.65 -16.15 17.19
C ALA A 50 -4.97 -17.46 16.43
N GLY A 51 -3.99 -18.36 16.37
CA GLY A 51 -4.12 -19.70 15.79
C GLY A 51 -4.11 -19.80 14.26
N LYS A 52 -3.98 -18.69 13.52
CA LYS A 52 -3.88 -18.68 12.04
C LYS A 52 -2.54 -18.12 11.59
N PRO A 53 -1.90 -18.66 10.52
CA PRO A 53 -0.73 -18.04 9.91
C PRO A 53 -1.01 -16.57 9.51
N LEU A 54 -0.02 -15.68 9.70
CA LEU A 54 -0.13 -14.29 9.32
C LEU A 54 -0.59 -14.12 7.86
N ILE A 55 0.01 -14.86 6.94
CA ILE A 55 -0.35 -14.82 5.52
C ILE A 55 -1.81 -15.22 5.26
N GLN A 56 -2.38 -16.14 6.06
CA GLN A 56 -3.79 -16.51 5.94
C GLN A 56 -4.70 -15.35 6.33
N ARG A 57 -4.36 -14.60 7.37
CA ARG A 57 -5.14 -13.42 7.78
C ARG A 57 -5.16 -12.35 6.70
N VAL A 58 -4.01 -12.08 6.07
CA VAL A 58 -3.95 -11.14 4.94
C VAL A 58 -4.82 -11.63 3.77
N VAL A 59 -4.76 -12.93 3.41
CA VAL A 59 -5.61 -13.51 2.36
C VAL A 59 -7.09 -13.38 2.69
N GLU A 60 -7.48 -13.63 3.95
CA GLU A 60 -8.87 -13.49 4.40
C GLU A 60 -9.39 -12.06 4.25
N GLN A 61 -8.56 -11.05 4.56
CA GLN A 61 -8.92 -9.65 4.35
C GLN A 61 -9.03 -9.30 2.85
N CYS A 62 -8.05 -9.73 2.04
CA CYS A 62 -8.10 -9.50 0.60
C CYS A 62 -9.36 -10.08 -0.06
N ARG A 63 -9.82 -11.25 0.37
CA ARG A 63 -11.03 -11.89 -0.15
C ARG A 63 -12.33 -11.16 0.17
N ARG A 64 -12.32 -10.29 1.16
CA ARG A 64 -13.47 -9.45 1.51
C ARG A 64 -13.58 -8.22 0.62
N ALA A 65 -12.54 -7.89 -0.15
CA ALA A 65 -12.56 -6.78 -1.11
C ALA A 65 -13.21 -7.25 -2.43
N ALA A 66 -14.42 -6.79 -2.69
CA ALA A 66 -15.23 -7.24 -3.85
C ALA A 66 -14.64 -6.81 -5.21
N ALA A 67 -13.73 -5.81 -5.23
CA ALA A 67 -13.02 -5.40 -6.45
C ALA A 67 -11.96 -6.40 -6.91
N LEU A 68 -11.56 -7.36 -6.08
CA LEU A 68 -10.59 -8.38 -6.45
C LEU A 68 -11.28 -9.61 -7.01
N ALA A 69 -10.99 -9.98 -8.27
CA ALA A 69 -11.50 -11.19 -8.91
C ALA A 69 -10.85 -12.46 -8.34
N GLU A 70 -9.61 -12.37 -7.89
CA GLU A 70 -8.83 -13.48 -7.32
C GLU A 70 -7.77 -12.94 -6.36
N VAL A 71 -7.32 -13.79 -5.42
CA VAL A 71 -6.20 -13.51 -4.51
C VAL A 71 -5.16 -14.61 -4.64
N ILE A 72 -3.89 -14.22 -4.83
CA ILE A 72 -2.77 -15.13 -5.08
C ILE A 72 -1.64 -14.80 -4.11
N VAL A 73 -1.05 -15.83 -3.51
CA VAL A 73 0.22 -15.71 -2.76
C VAL A 73 1.38 -16.00 -3.70
N ALA A 74 2.32 -15.07 -3.79
CA ALA A 74 3.55 -15.20 -4.59
C ALA A 74 4.74 -15.45 -3.68
N THR A 75 5.38 -16.62 -3.78
CA THR A 75 6.48 -17.02 -2.91
C THR A 75 7.55 -17.84 -3.62
N ASP A 76 8.79 -17.75 -3.15
CA ASP A 76 9.90 -18.61 -3.55
C ASP A 76 10.13 -19.78 -2.57
N ASP A 77 9.44 -19.79 -1.43
CA ASP A 77 9.70 -20.73 -0.36
C ASP A 77 8.64 -21.86 -0.32
N PRO A 78 9.05 -23.14 -0.43
CA PRO A 78 8.12 -24.26 -0.45
C PRO A 78 7.32 -24.42 0.85
N ARG A 79 7.86 -23.99 2.01
CA ARG A 79 7.16 -24.06 3.30
C ARG A 79 5.96 -23.10 3.32
N ILE A 80 6.16 -21.88 2.81
CA ILE A 80 5.06 -20.92 2.67
C ILE A 80 4.03 -21.44 1.67
N ALA A 81 4.50 -21.97 0.52
CA ALA A 81 3.63 -22.51 -0.51
C ALA A 81 2.78 -23.68 0.01
N GLU A 82 3.36 -24.62 0.77
CA GLU A 82 2.63 -25.75 1.35
C GLU A 82 1.49 -25.29 2.25
N VAL A 83 1.76 -24.32 3.13
CA VAL A 83 0.75 -23.80 4.04
C VAL A 83 -0.31 -22.99 3.28
N ALA A 84 0.11 -22.10 2.40
CA ALA A 84 -0.80 -21.19 1.70
C ALA A 84 -1.73 -21.91 0.71
N ARG A 85 -1.31 -23.02 0.08
CA ARG A 85 -2.16 -23.85 -0.82
C ARG A 85 -3.41 -24.42 -0.15
N ARG A 86 -3.41 -24.50 1.17
CA ARG A 86 -4.61 -25.00 1.93
C ARG A 86 -5.76 -24.01 1.87
N PHE A 87 -5.48 -22.73 1.58
CA PHE A 87 -6.49 -21.67 1.61
C PHE A 87 -6.38 -20.65 0.48
N CYS A 88 -5.37 -20.71 -0.41
CA CYS A 88 -5.18 -19.73 -1.47
C CYS A 88 -4.47 -20.34 -2.67
N ARG A 89 -4.71 -19.78 -3.87
CA ARG A 89 -3.83 -20.04 -5.01
C ARG A 89 -2.42 -19.55 -4.73
N VAL A 90 -1.43 -20.35 -5.07
CA VAL A 90 0.00 -20.03 -4.86
C VAL A 90 0.74 -20.11 -6.18
N GLU A 91 1.48 -19.07 -6.50
CA GLU A 91 2.42 -19.02 -7.60
C GLU A 91 3.85 -19.05 -7.06
N MET A 92 4.61 -20.05 -7.52
CA MET A 92 6.05 -20.10 -7.21
C MET A 92 6.80 -19.11 -8.09
N THR A 93 7.73 -18.38 -7.49
CA THR A 93 8.53 -17.33 -8.13
C THR A 93 10.02 -17.53 -7.92
N SER A 94 10.84 -16.86 -8.71
CA SER A 94 12.28 -16.86 -8.54
C SER A 94 12.68 -16.35 -7.14
N PRO A 95 13.68 -16.97 -6.49
CA PRO A 95 14.26 -16.46 -5.24
C PRO A 95 15.10 -15.18 -5.46
N ASN A 96 15.48 -14.88 -6.71
CA ASN A 96 16.44 -13.82 -7.05
C ASN A 96 15.79 -12.45 -7.27
N HIS A 97 14.48 -12.30 -7.02
CA HIS A 97 13.83 -10.99 -7.17
C HIS A 97 14.35 -9.99 -6.13
N PRO A 98 14.80 -8.80 -6.57
CA PRO A 98 15.30 -7.77 -5.67
C PRO A 98 14.19 -7.17 -4.80
N SER A 99 12.95 -7.14 -5.30
CA SER A 99 11.81 -6.50 -4.62
C SER A 99 10.52 -7.34 -4.66
N GLY A 100 9.53 -6.88 -3.87
CA GLY A 100 8.16 -7.41 -3.93
C GLY A 100 7.50 -7.10 -5.29
N SER A 101 7.77 -5.94 -5.86
CA SER A 101 7.24 -5.52 -7.17
C SER A 101 7.73 -6.42 -8.31
N ASP A 102 9.01 -6.79 -8.31
CA ASP A 102 9.56 -7.74 -9.30
C ASP A 102 8.91 -9.11 -9.17
N ARG A 103 8.68 -9.58 -7.92
CA ARG A 103 8.03 -10.87 -7.67
C ARG A 103 6.60 -10.91 -8.19
N ILE A 104 5.79 -9.88 -7.91
CA ILE A 104 4.42 -9.83 -8.40
C ILE A 104 4.37 -9.63 -9.93
N ALA A 105 5.35 -8.95 -10.52
CA ALA A 105 5.46 -8.79 -11.96
C ALA A 105 5.70 -10.15 -12.66
N GLU A 106 6.55 -11.03 -12.11
CA GLU A 106 6.71 -12.39 -12.62
C GLU A 106 5.37 -13.13 -12.67
N VAL A 107 4.60 -13.08 -11.57
CA VAL A 107 3.26 -13.70 -11.53
C VAL A 107 2.33 -13.06 -12.55
N ALA A 108 2.35 -11.73 -12.66
CA ALA A 108 1.53 -10.98 -13.61
C ALA A 108 1.74 -11.37 -15.08
N THR A 109 2.94 -11.85 -15.45
CA THR A 109 3.18 -12.34 -16.83
C THR A 109 2.32 -13.55 -17.19
N ARG A 110 1.90 -14.33 -16.19
CA ARG A 110 1.16 -15.61 -16.33
C ARG A 110 -0.35 -15.44 -16.17
N LEU A 111 -0.81 -14.21 -15.81
CA LEU A 111 -2.21 -13.95 -15.50
C LEU A 111 -2.93 -13.27 -16.67
N ASP A 112 -4.19 -13.67 -16.87
CA ASP A 112 -5.15 -12.95 -17.68
C ASP A 112 -5.94 -11.99 -16.76
N CYS A 113 -5.39 -10.77 -16.58
CA CYS A 113 -5.99 -9.70 -15.78
C CYS A 113 -5.58 -8.33 -16.34
N ASP A 114 -6.36 -7.30 -16.01
CA ASP A 114 -6.12 -5.93 -16.43
C ASP A 114 -5.33 -5.14 -15.38
N GLY A 115 -5.50 -5.51 -14.11
CA GLY A 115 -4.90 -4.82 -12.97
C GLY A 115 -4.44 -5.76 -11.87
N ILE A 116 -3.49 -5.30 -11.08
CA ILE A 116 -2.91 -6.02 -9.95
C ILE A 116 -2.93 -5.08 -8.73
N VAL A 117 -3.37 -5.60 -7.59
CA VAL A 117 -3.13 -4.95 -6.30
C VAL A 117 -2.06 -5.74 -5.55
N ASN A 118 -0.95 -5.06 -5.24
CA ASN A 118 0.11 -5.56 -4.37
C ASN A 118 -0.29 -5.29 -2.91
N VAL A 119 -0.65 -6.33 -2.17
CA VAL A 119 -0.97 -6.23 -0.74
C VAL A 119 0.20 -6.78 0.06
N GLN A 120 0.68 -6.01 1.03
CA GLN A 120 1.80 -6.44 1.85
C GLN A 120 1.44 -7.64 2.72
N GLY A 121 2.30 -8.67 2.71
CA GLY A 121 2.07 -9.92 3.44
C GLY A 121 2.24 -9.80 4.96
N ASP A 122 2.47 -8.60 5.48
CA ASP A 122 2.68 -8.29 6.89
C ASP A 122 1.60 -7.37 7.50
N GLU A 123 0.52 -7.11 6.77
CA GLU A 123 -0.63 -6.33 7.23
C GLU A 123 -1.88 -7.22 7.47
N PRO A 124 -1.93 -8.02 8.57
CA PRO A 124 -2.99 -8.98 8.81
C PRO A 124 -4.36 -8.36 9.09
N LEU A 125 -4.40 -7.07 9.40
CA LEU A 125 -5.62 -6.30 9.70
C LEU A 125 -5.95 -5.27 8.61
N ILE A 126 -5.33 -5.39 7.40
CA ILE A 126 -5.65 -4.45 6.32
C ILE A 126 -7.16 -4.39 6.07
N ASP A 127 -7.70 -3.16 6.04
CA ASP A 127 -9.12 -2.98 5.78
C ASP A 127 -9.44 -3.31 4.31
N PRO A 128 -10.38 -4.23 4.05
CA PRO A 128 -10.85 -4.51 2.69
C PRO A 128 -11.29 -3.28 1.91
N ALA A 129 -11.82 -2.25 2.59
CA ALA A 129 -12.20 -0.99 1.95
C ALA A 129 -10.99 -0.23 1.37
N VAL A 130 -9.82 -0.32 1.99
CA VAL A 130 -8.57 0.26 1.45
C VAL A 130 -8.16 -0.46 0.17
N ILE A 131 -8.22 -1.79 0.17
CA ILE A 131 -7.93 -2.62 -1.03
C ILE A 131 -8.90 -2.27 -2.16
N GLU A 132 -10.18 -2.15 -1.83
CA GLU A 132 -11.27 -1.82 -2.76
C GLU A 132 -11.03 -0.49 -3.49
N VAL A 133 -10.72 0.58 -2.75
CA VAL A 133 -10.54 1.91 -3.36
C VAL A 133 -9.25 2.00 -4.17
N VAL A 134 -8.18 1.30 -3.77
CA VAL A 134 -6.94 1.21 -4.55
C VAL A 134 -7.18 0.44 -5.85
N ALA A 135 -7.92 -0.68 -5.81
CA ALA A 135 -8.27 -1.45 -7.01
C ALA A 135 -9.14 -0.63 -7.98
N ARG A 136 -10.18 0.05 -7.48
CA ARG A 136 -11.09 0.87 -8.31
C ARG A 136 -10.41 2.08 -8.93
N ALA A 137 -9.37 2.63 -8.30
CA ALA A 137 -8.60 3.73 -8.91
C ALA A 137 -7.97 3.31 -10.25
N LEU A 138 -7.70 2.02 -10.45
CA LEU A 138 -7.17 1.49 -11.70
C LEU A 138 -8.14 1.59 -12.88
N ASP A 139 -9.42 1.87 -12.67
CA ASP A 139 -10.34 2.14 -13.78
C ASP A 139 -9.90 3.35 -14.62
N ARG A 140 -9.16 4.29 -14.02
CA ARG A 140 -8.78 5.57 -14.60
C ARG A 140 -7.28 5.85 -14.60
N GLU A 141 -6.54 5.24 -13.69
CA GLU A 141 -5.14 5.55 -13.44
C GLU A 141 -4.24 4.34 -13.73
N PRO A 142 -3.02 4.55 -14.22
CA PRO A 142 -2.09 3.46 -14.50
C PRO A 142 -1.50 2.84 -13.22
N MET A 143 -1.42 3.65 -12.15
CA MET A 143 -0.93 3.24 -10.83
C MET A 143 -1.69 3.96 -9.73
N SER A 144 -1.90 3.29 -8.62
CA SER A 144 -2.62 3.82 -7.46
C SER A 144 -1.96 3.38 -6.15
N THR A 145 -2.19 4.15 -5.11
CA THR A 145 -1.81 3.85 -3.73
C THR A 145 -2.78 4.52 -2.78
N ALA A 146 -2.61 4.31 -1.48
CA ALA A 146 -3.43 4.96 -0.46
C ALA A 146 -2.57 5.82 0.49
N ALA A 147 -3.20 6.81 1.11
CA ALA A 147 -2.62 7.60 2.16
C ALA A 147 -3.68 7.99 3.19
N THR A 148 -3.26 8.17 4.44
CA THR A 148 -4.10 8.65 5.54
C THR A 148 -3.49 9.90 6.18
N ALA A 149 -4.31 10.69 6.88
CA ALA A 149 -3.81 11.86 7.58
C ALA A 149 -2.92 11.47 8.76
N ILE A 150 -1.80 12.16 8.94
CA ILE A 150 -0.98 12.05 10.15
C ILE A 150 -1.73 12.76 11.28
N ARG A 151 -2.02 12.03 12.36
CA ARG A 151 -2.69 12.56 13.57
C ARG A 151 -1.79 12.49 14.80
N ASN A 152 -0.88 11.51 14.82
CA ASN A 152 0.08 11.36 15.90
C ASN A 152 1.32 12.24 15.66
N PRO A 153 1.67 13.17 16.55
CA PRO A 153 2.86 14.03 16.40
C PRO A 153 4.17 13.24 16.34
N ASP A 154 4.25 12.04 16.92
CA ASP A 154 5.44 11.18 16.85
C ASP A 154 5.69 10.65 15.43
N GLU A 155 4.68 10.63 14.57
CA GLU A 155 4.80 10.26 13.17
C GLU A 155 5.32 11.40 12.28
N TYR A 156 5.23 12.65 12.75
CA TYR A 156 5.51 13.85 11.96
C TYR A 156 6.93 13.83 11.39
N ASP A 157 7.93 13.68 12.24
CA ASP A 157 9.35 13.65 11.83
C ASP A 157 9.95 12.24 11.75
N ASN A 158 9.14 11.19 11.97
CA ASN A 158 9.60 9.82 11.92
C ASN A 158 9.94 9.40 10.48
N PRO A 159 11.19 9.07 10.13
CA PRO A 159 11.60 8.70 8.77
C PRO A 159 11.05 7.33 8.31
N ASN A 160 10.53 6.51 9.22
CA ASN A 160 9.85 5.26 8.89
C ASN A 160 8.41 5.48 8.42
N VAL A 161 7.83 6.63 8.73
CA VAL A 161 6.54 7.08 8.23
C VAL A 161 6.76 7.90 6.98
N VAL A 162 6.51 7.33 5.82
CA VAL A 162 6.69 8.00 4.52
C VAL A 162 5.58 9.03 4.31
N LYS A 163 5.96 10.27 3.99
CA LYS A 163 5.01 11.34 3.67
C LYS A 163 4.78 11.39 2.17
N VAL A 164 3.59 11.84 1.77
CA VAL A 164 3.25 12.06 0.37
C VAL A 164 2.56 13.42 0.20
N VAL A 165 2.97 14.15 -0.81
CA VAL A 165 2.29 15.37 -1.27
C VAL A 165 1.57 15.09 -2.58
N VAL A 166 0.38 15.65 -2.72
CA VAL A 166 -0.49 15.41 -3.87
C VAL A 166 -0.90 16.72 -4.54
N ASN A 167 -1.14 16.65 -5.85
CA ASN A 167 -1.71 17.77 -6.60
C ASN A 167 -3.24 17.85 -6.45
N ALA A 168 -3.85 18.84 -7.09
CA ALA A 168 -5.29 19.06 -7.06
C ALA A 168 -6.11 17.89 -7.67
N ALA A 169 -5.50 17.07 -8.54
CA ALA A 169 -6.11 15.89 -9.12
C ALA A 169 -5.96 14.63 -8.25
N GLY A 170 -5.35 14.74 -7.05
CA GLY A 170 -5.11 13.60 -6.16
C GLY A 170 -3.94 12.70 -6.59
N ARG A 171 -3.09 13.15 -7.53
CA ARG A 171 -1.91 12.41 -7.95
C ARG A 171 -0.69 12.82 -7.13
N ALA A 172 0.16 11.85 -6.80
CA ALA A 172 1.40 12.10 -6.07
C ALA A 172 2.31 13.08 -6.83
N LEU A 173 2.85 14.06 -6.10
CA LEU A 173 3.91 14.93 -6.55
C LEU A 173 5.27 14.39 -6.11
N TYR A 174 5.36 13.90 -4.87
CA TYR A 174 6.57 13.30 -4.31
C TYR A 174 6.26 12.48 -3.06
N PHE A 175 7.11 11.49 -2.77
CA PHE A 175 7.14 10.74 -1.53
C PHE A 175 8.48 10.97 -0.84
N SER A 176 8.49 11.16 0.48
CA SER A 176 9.72 11.37 1.23
C SER A 176 9.64 10.80 2.65
N ARG A 177 10.80 10.37 3.15
CA ARG A 177 10.99 10.08 4.58
C ARG A 177 11.08 11.35 5.42
N ARG A 178 11.39 12.49 4.79
CA ARG A 178 11.32 13.80 5.42
C ARG A 178 9.88 14.30 5.51
N THR A 179 9.62 15.17 6.47
CA THR A 179 8.34 15.89 6.56
C THR A 179 8.18 16.83 5.38
N ILE A 180 7.19 16.61 4.56
CA ILE A 180 6.78 17.43 3.43
C ILE A 180 5.26 17.65 3.44
N PRO A 181 4.77 18.86 3.01
CA PRO A 181 5.53 20.04 2.61
C PRO A 181 6.13 20.79 3.79
N TYR A 182 7.12 21.68 3.55
CA TYR A 182 7.63 22.59 4.56
C TYR A 182 6.66 23.76 4.79
N LEU A 183 6.19 23.91 6.01
CA LEU A 183 5.30 25.02 6.37
C LEU A 183 6.10 26.24 6.79
N ARG A 184 6.42 27.11 5.83
CA ARG A 184 7.25 28.31 6.04
C ARG A 184 6.78 29.16 7.23
N ASP A 185 5.48 29.44 7.31
CA ASP A 185 4.91 30.33 8.32
C ASP A 185 4.65 29.64 9.67
N ALA A 186 4.90 28.35 9.76
CA ALA A 186 4.72 27.54 10.95
C ALA A 186 5.97 26.72 11.33
N ALA A 187 7.12 27.00 10.71
CA ALA A 187 8.34 26.21 10.86
C ALA A 187 8.88 26.14 12.29
N SER A 188 8.65 27.17 13.10
CA SER A 188 9.07 27.22 14.51
C SER A 188 8.02 26.65 15.49
N ARG A 189 6.86 26.22 14.99
CA ARG A 189 5.79 25.65 15.81
C ARG A 189 6.05 24.17 16.10
N SER A 190 5.43 23.67 17.16
CA SER A 190 5.46 22.25 17.51
C SER A 190 4.80 21.38 16.40
N ALA A 191 5.11 20.09 16.40
CA ALA A 191 4.48 19.12 15.47
C ALA A 191 2.94 19.14 15.56
N ASN A 192 2.38 19.22 16.78
CA ASN A 192 0.94 19.34 17.00
C ASN A 192 0.34 20.57 16.30
N GLU A 193 0.96 21.72 16.42
CA GLU A 193 0.49 22.95 15.80
C GLU A 193 0.62 22.91 14.26
N GLN A 194 1.66 22.26 13.74
CA GLN A 194 1.84 22.08 12.30
C GLN A 194 0.81 21.10 11.73
N LEU A 195 0.50 19.99 12.43
CA LEU A 195 -0.56 19.05 12.06
C LEU A 195 -1.95 19.70 12.09
N ALA A 196 -2.20 20.61 13.04
CA ALA A 196 -3.43 21.38 13.07
C ALA A 196 -3.53 22.42 11.94
N ALA A 197 -2.40 22.91 11.43
CA ALA A 197 -2.35 23.93 10.39
C ALA A 197 -2.42 23.34 8.96
N PHE A 198 -1.98 22.10 8.75
CA PHE A 198 -1.94 21.45 7.44
C PHE A 198 -2.17 19.93 7.56
N PRO A 199 -3.00 19.32 6.67
CA PRO A 199 -3.27 17.89 6.66
C PRO A 199 -2.13 17.11 6.00
N PHE A 200 -1.06 16.84 6.76
CA PHE A 200 0.01 15.97 6.30
C PHE A 200 -0.51 14.54 6.06
N LEU A 201 -0.04 13.92 5.00
CA LEU A 201 -0.43 12.57 4.62
C LEU A 201 0.72 11.60 4.82
N LYS A 202 0.45 10.48 5.52
CA LYS A 202 1.32 9.30 5.51
C LYS A 202 0.86 8.33 4.44
N HIS A 203 1.82 7.86 3.67
CA HIS A 203 1.64 6.84 2.64
C HIS A 203 1.40 5.47 3.28
N LEU A 204 0.50 4.68 2.68
CA LEU A 204 0.26 3.29 3.03
C LEU A 204 0.89 2.38 1.97
N GLY A 205 1.55 1.30 2.40
CA GLY A 205 2.35 0.40 1.55
C GLY A 205 1.56 -0.48 0.57
N ILE A 206 0.34 -0.12 0.21
CA ILE A 206 -0.49 -0.84 -0.75
C ILE A 206 -0.43 -0.15 -2.12
N TYR A 207 -0.32 -0.94 -3.20
CA TYR A 207 -0.24 -0.40 -4.56
C TYR A 207 -1.15 -1.14 -5.52
N GLY A 208 -1.84 -0.38 -6.36
CA GLY A 208 -2.51 -0.88 -7.55
C GLY A 208 -1.72 -0.52 -8.80
N TYR A 209 -1.70 -1.43 -9.76
CA TYR A 209 -1.06 -1.24 -11.07
C TYR A 209 -1.97 -1.74 -12.17
N ARG A 210 -2.10 -0.99 -13.27
CA ARG A 210 -2.48 -1.64 -14.53
C ARG A 210 -1.38 -2.66 -14.88
N ARG A 211 -1.78 -3.84 -15.34
CA ARG A 211 -0.82 -4.92 -15.65
C ARG A 211 0.31 -4.46 -16.56
N ALA A 212 0.00 -3.74 -17.62
CA ALA A 212 0.99 -3.20 -18.56
C ALA A 212 1.96 -2.25 -17.85
N THR A 213 1.46 -1.38 -16.97
CA THR A 213 2.27 -0.44 -16.18
C THR A 213 3.24 -1.16 -15.23
N LEU A 214 2.79 -2.21 -14.53
CA LEU A 214 3.67 -3.00 -13.67
C LEU A 214 4.80 -3.66 -14.47
N LEU A 215 4.44 -4.31 -15.59
CA LEU A 215 5.41 -5.00 -16.44
C LEU A 215 6.40 -4.06 -17.15
N ASP A 216 6.03 -2.80 -17.31
CA ASP A 216 6.93 -1.76 -17.80
C ASP A 216 7.81 -1.20 -16.68
N LEU A 217 7.23 -0.87 -15.54
CA LEU A 217 7.93 -0.31 -14.38
C LEU A 217 9.14 -1.16 -13.94
N VAL A 218 8.99 -2.49 -13.90
CA VAL A 218 10.08 -3.39 -13.46
C VAL A 218 11.22 -3.51 -14.47
N LYS A 219 11.07 -3.01 -15.69
CA LYS A 219 12.15 -2.94 -16.68
C LYS A 219 13.04 -1.71 -16.51
N HIS A 220 12.52 -0.69 -15.85
CA HIS A 220 13.29 0.53 -15.60
C HIS A 220 14.37 0.30 -14.54
N PRO A 221 15.56 0.87 -14.70
CA PRO A 221 16.60 0.81 -13.68
C PRO A 221 16.16 1.56 -12.42
N VAL A 222 16.77 1.17 -11.30
CA VAL A 222 16.60 1.89 -10.02
C VAL A 222 16.97 3.36 -10.21
N SER A 223 16.04 4.26 -9.89
CA SER A 223 16.26 5.69 -10.07
C SER A 223 17.12 6.28 -8.95
N PRO A 224 17.82 7.42 -9.19
CA PRO A 224 18.57 8.12 -8.16
C PRO A 224 17.72 8.47 -6.93
N LEU A 225 16.49 8.91 -7.14
CA LEU A 225 15.55 9.27 -6.06
C LEU A 225 15.11 8.04 -5.27
N GLU A 226 14.76 6.94 -5.96
CA GLU A 226 14.45 5.65 -5.33
C GLU A 226 15.61 5.17 -4.46
N ASN A 227 16.83 5.26 -4.99
CA ASN A 227 18.01 4.82 -4.25
C ASN A 227 18.32 5.70 -3.04
N ALA A 228 18.09 7.01 -3.13
CA ALA A 228 18.33 7.95 -2.04
C ALA A 228 17.32 7.75 -0.88
N GLU A 229 16.04 7.67 -1.19
CA GLU A 229 14.95 7.54 -0.20
C GLU A 229 14.66 6.07 0.17
N LYS A 230 15.16 5.07 -0.60
CA LYS A 230 14.77 3.65 -0.52
C LYS A 230 13.25 3.48 -0.61
N LEU A 231 12.66 4.13 -1.63
CA LEU A 231 11.23 4.14 -1.92
C LEU A 231 11.00 3.77 -3.39
N GLU A 232 10.56 2.54 -3.65
CA GLU A 232 10.39 1.98 -5.01
C GLU A 232 9.44 2.81 -5.89
N GLN A 233 8.40 3.40 -5.31
CA GLN A 233 7.42 4.22 -6.03
C GLN A 233 8.02 5.50 -6.65
N LEU A 234 9.18 5.94 -6.20
CA LEU A 234 9.88 7.09 -6.81
C LEU A 234 10.40 6.75 -8.20
N ARG A 235 10.67 5.46 -8.51
CA ARG A 235 10.99 5.02 -9.87
C ARG A 235 9.84 5.33 -10.83
N ALA A 236 8.60 5.09 -10.43
CA ALA A 236 7.44 5.39 -11.24
C ALA A 236 7.33 6.90 -11.53
N LEU A 237 7.48 7.75 -10.50
CA LEU A 237 7.44 9.21 -10.68
C LEU A 237 8.58 9.72 -11.57
N ASP A 238 9.80 9.20 -11.40
CA ASP A 238 10.98 9.58 -12.18
C ASP A 238 10.80 9.27 -13.69
N HIS A 239 10.06 8.19 -14.00
CA HIS A 239 9.71 7.82 -15.37
C HIS A 239 8.36 8.39 -15.84
N GLY A 240 7.79 9.37 -15.14
CA GLY A 240 6.57 10.06 -15.54
C GLY A 240 5.30 9.22 -15.43
N ILE A 241 5.31 8.10 -14.70
CA ILE A 241 4.12 7.29 -14.43
C ILE A 241 3.33 7.97 -13.30
N PRO A 242 2.10 8.46 -13.56
CA PRO A 242 1.30 9.10 -12.54
C PRO A 242 0.80 8.06 -11.54
N ILE A 243 0.81 8.43 -10.25
CA ILE A 243 0.32 7.61 -9.14
C ILE A 243 -0.87 8.33 -8.49
N ALA A 244 -2.06 7.76 -8.60
CA ALA A 244 -3.22 8.23 -7.85
C ALA A 244 -3.07 7.90 -6.37
N VAL A 245 -3.28 8.87 -5.50
CA VAL A 245 -3.24 8.70 -4.04
C VAL A 245 -4.66 8.79 -3.50
N VAL A 246 -5.23 7.65 -3.14
CA VAL A 246 -6.56 7.60 -2.54
C VAL A 246 -6.45 7.91 -1.05
N ARG A 247 -7.18 8.92 -0.59
CA ARG A 247 -7.21 9.25 0.84
C ARG A 247 -8.21 8.37 1.56
N VAL A 248 -7.75 7.74 2.63
CA VAL A 248 -8.54 6.84 3.47
C VAL A 248 -8.43 7.24 4.94
N ASP A 249 -9.38 6.83 5.74
CA ASP A 249 -9.30 6.92 7.20
C ASP A 249 -8.99 5.53 7.74
N TYR A 250 -7.70 5.17 7.73
CA TYR A 250 -7.21 3.85 8.12
C TYR A 250 -5.88 3.96 8.83
N GLU A 251 -5.76 3.26 9.94
CA GLU A 251 -4.50 3.11 10.67
C GLU A 251 -3.90 1.73 10.39
N CYS A 252 -2.73 1.73 9.72
CA CYS A 252 -2.02 0.51 9.38
C CYS A 252 -1.44 -0.14 10.65
N VAL A 253 -1.69 -1.44 10.81
CA VAL A 253 -1.12 -2.26 11.86
C VAL A 253 -0.36 -3.42 11.24
N GLY A 254 0.94 -3.19 10.98
CA GLY A 254 1.84 -4.21 10.45
C GLY A 254 2.47 -5.07 11.54
N VAL A 255 2.99 -6.21 11.12
CA VAL A 255 3.84 -7.10 11.92
C VAL A 255 5.24 -7.08 11.33
N ASP A 256 6.18 -6.40 11.99
CA ASP A 256 7.57 -6.31 11.55
C ASP A 256 8.52 -7.14 12.41
N MET A 257 8.18 -7.26 13.69
CA MET A 257 8.94 -7.94 14.73
C MET A 257 8.06 -8.98 15.43
N PRO A 258 8.62 -9.99 16.09
CA PRO A 258 7.83 -10.97 16.86
C PRO A 258 6.91 -10.34 17.91
N GLU A 259 7.32 -9.23 18.50
CA GLU A 259 6.57 -8.51 19.54
C GLU A 259 5.27 -7.89 19.00
N ASP A 260 5.20 -7.58 17.71
CA ASP A 260 4.00 -7.03 17.08
C ASP A 260 2.83 -8.03 17.05
N VAL A 261 3.12 -9.34 17.12
CA VAL A 261 2.11 -10.40 17.13
C VAL A 261 1.12 -10.20 18.26
N ALA A 262 1.61 -9.99 19.49
CA ALA A 262 0.76 -9.78 20.67
C ALA A 262 -0.14 -8.55 20.54
N ARG A 263 0.36 -7.47 19.91
CA ARG A 263 -0.43 -6.27 19.64
C ARG A 263 -1.58 -6.56 18.67
N VAL A 264 -1.32 -7.31 17.60
CA VAL A 264 -2.35 -7.68 16.62
C VAL A 264 -3.38 -8.61 17.25
N GLU A 265 -2.96 -9.58 18.07
CA GLU A 265 -3.87 -10.48 18.78
C GLU A 265 -4.82 -9.74 19.75
N ALA A 266 -4.27 -8.73 20.47
CA ALA A 266 -5.08 -7.88 21.32
C ALA A 266 -6.16 -7.10 20.55
N LEU A 267 -5.82 -6.57 19.37
CA LEU A 267 -6.77 -5.87 18.50
C LEU A 267 -7.85 -6.82 17.94
N LEU A 268 -7.47 -8.03 17.55
CA LEU A 268 -8.45 -9.06 17.10
C LEU A 268 -9.42 -9.44 18.20
N ALA A 269 -8.93 -9.63 19.43
CA ALA A 269 -9.78 -9.96 20.58
C ALA A 269 -10.78 -8.83 20.88
N GLN A 270 -10.39 -7.56 20.74
CA GLN A 270 -11.27 -6.40 20.91
C GLN A 270 -12.33 -6.31 19.80
N ALA A 271 -12.00 -6.72 18.58
CA ALA A 271 -12.93 -6.74 17.44
C ALA A 271 -13.89 -7.96 17.45
N GLY A 272 -13.75 -8.91 18.39
CA GLY A 272 -14.56 -10.12 18.45
C GLY A 272 -14.26 -11.14 17.35
N GLN A 273 -13.05 -11.14 16.83
CA GLN A 273 -12.60 -12.02 15.72
C GLN A 273 -11.56 -13.05 16.17
#